data_e4341101059375281a271b29ee73d367
#
_entry.id   e4341101059375281a271b29ee73d367
#
_cell.length_a   1.000
_cell.length_b   1.000
_cell.length_c   1.000
_cell.angle_alpha   90.00
_cell.angle_beta   90.00
_cell.angle_gamma   90.00
#
_symmetry.space_group_name_H-M   'P 1'
#
loop_
_entity.id
_entity.type
_entity.pdbx_description
1 polymer ?
#
loop_
_entity_poly.entity_id
_entity_poly.type
_entity_poly.pdbx_seq_one_letter_code
_entity_poly.pdbx_strand_id
1 'polypeptide(L)'
;MKPTTAMLALAMVATTPALAAGTFRVEEATIADIHKAIRDKSLTCHRLVQNYLDRIAAYDHKGPALDAILALNPNALAEADRLDAAYAKSGPIGPLHCIPIVLKDNYNTADLPTTGGSASLAGAQPKTDAFVVAKLRKAGAIILGKSNMHEFALSGTTVSSLGGQTLNPYALTRTPGGSSGGTGVAVAANMCVAGTGSDTVNSIRSPASANALVGIRPTKGLLSRAGIMPVSETQDAVGPIARTVADAARLLEVMAGYDKDDPSTAWSMGNAPQSYMSFVRPGGLRGMRIGVLKVMFGNAPEHQEVNAVMANALAAMKKAGAELIDVDAPALDAAKLNANNDVQKYEFKALMNTYLASIPNAPAKTLSAIIASEKFHKPSLEKFLASAEGYASGMEDPDYKERLIRNQRSRQELISVMAEHRLDALVYPLQKRLVVPLTELNQADRNGILASVTGFPAITVPAGFSAPSAEAPLGVPIGMDILGRPWSEGRLIQIAYGFEQATHYRKPPGSAPPLETKK
;
A
#
# COMPACT_ATOMS: atom_id res chain seq x y z
N MET A 1 27.19 31.98 -82.57
CA MET A 1 26.02 31.66 -81.74
C MET A 1 26.29 30.31 -81.04
N LYS A 2 26.54 30.32 -79.73
CA LYS A 2 26.73 29.12 -78.95
C LYS A 2 25.47 28.94 -78.05
N PRO A 3 24.88 27.78 -77.90
CA PRO A 3 23.76 27.55 -77.02
C PRO A 3 24.20 27.34 -75.57
N THR A 4 23.59 28.04 -74.66
CA THR A 4 23.80 27.94 -73.20
C THR A 4 22.87 26.87 -72.65
N THR A 5 23.45 25.78 -72.14
CA THR A 5 22.70 24.69 -71.50
C THR A 5 22.45 25.06 -70.04
N ALA A 6 21.18 25.23 -69.65
CA ALA A 6 20.79 25.41 -68.27
C ALA A 6 20.65 24.05 -67.55
N MET A 7 21.47 23.83 -66.52
CA MET A 7 21.39 22.66 -65.65
C MET A 7 20.36 22.89 -64.55
N LEU A 8 19.25 22.14 -64.58
CA LEU A 8 18.23 22.13 -63.52
C LEU A 8 18.76 21.22 -62.37
N ALA A 9 19.06 21.81 -61.22
CA ALA A 9 19.43 21.03 -60.00
C ALA A 9 18.15 20.58 -59.31
N LEU A 10 17.89 19.27 -59.32
CA LEU A 10 16.81 18.60 -58.61
C LEU A 10 17.21 18.40 -57.12
N ALA A 11 16.68 19.19 -56.20
CA ALA A 11 16.89 19.01 -54.78
C ALA A 11 16.09 17.79 -54.28
N MET A 12 16.74 16.70 -54.02
CA MET A 12 16.14 15.56 -53.29
C MET A 12 15.96 15.95 -51.82
N VAL A 13 14.71 16.17 -51.42
CA VAL A 13 14.32 16.25 -50.00
C VAL A 13 14.39 14.82 -49.45
N ALA A 14 15.42 14.52 -48.69
CA ALA A 14 15.51 13.26 -47.94
C ALA A 14 14.50 13.30 -46.79
N THR A 15 13.36 12.65 -46.94
CA THR A 15 12.46 12.35 -45.83
C THR A 15 13.10 11.30 -44.97
N THR A 16 13.69 11.70 -43.85
CA THR A 16 14.06 10.77 -42.78
C THR A 16 12.78 10.05 -42.31
N PRO A 17 12.76 8.71 -42.31
CA PRO A 17 11.63 8.00 -41.73
C PRO A 17 11.56 8.36 -40.25
N ALA A 18 10.43 8.95 -39.79
CA ALA A 18 10.13 9.07 -38.40
C ALA A 18 10.16 7.66 -37.82
N LEU A 19 11.13 7.36 -36.92
CA LEU A 19 11.08 6.14 -36.11
C LEU A 19 9.68 6.08 -35.51
N ALA A 20 8.93 5.01 -35.80
CA ALA A 20 7.68 4.74 -35.16
C ALA A 20 7.94 4.76 -33.64
N ALA A 21 7.44 5.77 -32.96
CA ALA A 21 7.55 5.87 -31.50
C ALA A 21 6.89 4.61 -30.95
N GLY A 22 7.71 3.73 -30.32
CA GLY A 22 7.23 2.51 -29.72
C GLY A 22 6.09 2.86 -28.76
N THR A 23 5.02 2.09 -28.80
CA THR A 23 3.86 2.31 -27.91
C THR A 23 4.33 2.22 -26.45
N PHE A 24 4.05 3.25 -25.63
CA PHE A 24 4.40 3.25 -24.21
C PHE A 24 3.73 2.05 -23.52
N ARG A 25 4.52 1.26 -22.78
CA ARG A 25 4.05 0.11 -22.02
C ARG A 25 3.79 0.53 -20.58
N VAL A 26 2.61 0.18 -20.05
CA VAL A 26 2.20 0.52 -18.68
C VAL A 26 2.69 -0.50 -17.64
N GLU A 27 3.08 -1.70 -18.09
CA GLU A 27 3.59 -2.75 -17.21
C GLU A 27 4.91 -2.30 -16.58
N GLU A 28 4.95 -2.35 -15.24
CA GLU A 28 6.07 -1.93 -14.40
C GLU A 28 6.48 -0.45 -14.57
N ALA A 29 5.70 0.37 -15.29
CA ALA A 29 5.99 1.78 -15.47
C ALA A 29 5.98 2.53 -14.12
N THR A 30 7.07 3.25 -13.86
CA THR A 30 7.21 4.12 -12.69
C THR A 30 6.62 5.52 -12.96
N ILE A 31 6.41 6.30 -11.90
CA ILE A 31 6.03 7.72 -12.02
C ILE A 31 7.05 8.47 -12.90
N ALA A 32 8.33 8.17 -12.74
CA ALA A 32 9.40 8.80 -13.52
C ALA A 32 9.32 8.46 -15.01
N ASP A 33 9.04 7.20 -15.38
CA ASP A 33 8.88 6.75 -16.76
C ASP A 33 7.68 7.42 -17.43
N ILE A 34 6.54 7.50 -16.72
CA ILE A 34 5.32 8.16 -17.18
C ILE A 34 5.59 9.65 -17.45
N HIS A 35 6.18 10.34 -16.48
CA HIS A 35 6.52 11.76 -16.64
C HIS A 35 7.53 11.99 -17.76
N LYS A 36 8.49 11.07 -17.96
CA LYS A 36 9.41 11.13 -19.10
C LYS A 36 8.64 11.01 -20.41
N ALA A 37 7.76 10.02 -20.55
CA ALA A 37 6.99 9.78 -21.77
C ALA A 37 6.06 10.95 -22.12
N ILE A 38 5.47 11.61 -21.10
CA ILE A 38 4.66 12.83 -21.30
C ILE A 38 5.53 13.99 -21.78
N ARG A 39 6.70 14.23 -21.17
CA ARG A 39 7.65 15.26 -21.64
C ARG A 39 8.11 15.02 -23.08
N ASP A 40 8.37 13.77 -23.42
CA ASP A 40 8.80 13.35 -24.77
C ASP A 40 7.63 13.33 -25.78
N LYS A 41 6.40 13.68 -25.34
CA LYS A 41 5.17 13.70 -26.16
C LYS A 41 4.81 12.33 -26.76
N SER A 42 5.30 11.25 -26.18
CA SER A 42 4.98 9.86 -26.58
C SER A 42 3.77 9.28 -25.84
N LEU A 43 3.29 9.99 -24.79
CA LEU A 43 2.15 9.59 -23.96
C LEU A 43 1.31 10.81 -23.59
N THR A 44 -0.02 10.64 -23.52
CA THR A 44 -0.97 11.58 -22.92
C THR A 44 -1.58 10.99 -21.66
N CYS A 45 -2.14 11.84 -20.78
CA CYS A 45 -2.89 11.39 -19.61
C CYS A 45 -4.07 10.52 -20.01
N HIS A 46 -4.82 10.94 -21.04
CA HIS A 46 -5.95 10.18 -21.58
C HIS A 46 -5.54 8.76 -21.97
N ARG A 47 -4.50 8.62 -22.80
CA ARG A 47 -4.01 7.31 -23.25
C ARG A 47 -3.52 6.45 -22.10
N LEU A 48 -2.83 7.05 -21.12
CA LEU A 48 -2.37 6.34 -19.94
C LEU A 48 -3.54 5.77 -19.13
N VAL A 49 -4.54 6.59 -18.83
CA VAL A 49 -5.75 6.17 -18.10
C VAL A 49 -6.49 5.09 -18.86
N GLN A 50 -6.68 5.26 -20.18
CA GLN A 50 -7.34 4.24 -21.02
C GLN A 50 -6.60 2.90 -20.94
N ASN A 51 -5.27 2.89 -21.04
CA ASN A 51 -4.48 1.66 -20.96
C ASN A 51 -4.69 0.93 -19.60
N TYR A 52 -4.80 1.67 -18.48
CA TYR A 52 -5.08 1.05 -17.18
C TYR A 52 -6.53 0.57 -17.06
N LEU A 53 -7.50 1.30 -17.61
CA LEU A 53 -8.90 0.86 -17.67
C LEU A 53 -9.05 -0.43 -18.51
N ASP A 54 -8.33 -0.53 -19.63
CA ASP A 54 -8.31 -1.73 -20.46
C ASP A 54 -7.74 -2.95 -19.69
N ARG A 55 -6.69 -2.75 -18.90
CA ARG A 55 -6.14 -3.80 -18.02
C ARG A 55 -7.10 -4.20 -16.93
N ILE A 56 -7.78 -3.25 -16.27
CA ILE A 56 -8.83 -3.55 -15.29
C ILE A 56 -9.93 -4.39 -15.95
N ALA A 57 -10.41 -3.98 -17.12
CA ALA A 57 -11.44 -4.71 -17.86
C ALA A 57 -11.01 -6.13 -18.26
N ALA A 58 -9.72 -6.36 -18.47
CA ALA A 58 -9.19 -7.66 -18.87
C ALA A 58 -8.92 -8.61 -17.69
N TYR A 59 -8.53 -8.09 -16.50
CA TYR A 59 -7.97 -8.91 -15.42
C TYR A 59 -8.74 -8.83 -14.12
N ASP A 60 -9.59 -7.82 -13.89
CA ASP A 60 -10.27 -7.67 -12.61
C ASP A 60 -11.47 -8.61 -12.47
N HIS A 61 -12.50 -8.48 -13.33
CA HIS A 61 -13.67 -9.37 -13.34
C HIS A 61 -13.69 -10.35 -14.52
N LYS A 62 -12.63 -10.38 -15.31
CA LYS A 62 -12.41 -11.30 -16.44
C LYS A 62 -11.03 -11.91 -16.34
N GLY A 63 -10.71 -12.85 -17.25
CA GLY A 63 -9.45 -13.54 -17.23
C GLY A 63 -9.23 -14.25 -15.87
N PRO A 64 -8.22 -13.85 -15.07
CA PRO A 64 -8.00 -14.43 -13.76
C PRO A 64 -9.06 -14.05 -12.72
N ALA A 65 -9.93 -13.07 -13.00
CA ALA A 65 -10.96 -12.52 -12.13
C ALA A 65 -10.41 -12.18 -10.75
N LEU A 66 -9.50 -11.19 -10.70
CA LEU A 66 -8.74 -10.84 -9.48
C LEU A 66 -9.60 -10.18 -8.41
N ASP A 67 -10.75 -9.59 -8.77
CA ASP A 67 -11.73 -8.94 -7.89
C ASP A 67 -11.10 -7.92 -6.93
N ALA A 68 -10.23 -7.07 -7.50
CA ALA A 68 -9.47 -6.07 -6.76
C ALA A 68 -10.16 -4.71 -6.67
N ILE A 69 -11.09 -4.41 -7.59
CA ILE A 69 -11.75 -3.10 -7.74
C ILE A 69 -13.24 -3.22 -7.38
N LEU A 70 -13.71 -2.35 -6.47
CA LEU A 70 -15.13 -2.26 -6.08
C LEU A 70 -15.92 -1.27 -6.92
N ALA A 71 -15.30 -0.15 -7.28
CA ALA A 71 -15.95 0.90 -8.06
C ALA A 71 -14.92 1.65 -8.90
N LEU A 72 -15.23 1.85 -10.18
CA LEU A 72 -14.43 2.70 -11.07
C LEU A 72 -14.94 4.14 -11.03
N ASN A 73 -14.03 5.09 -11.21
CA ASN A 73 -14.36 6.50 -11.39
C ASN A 73 -14.87 6.73 -12.81
N PRO A 74 -16.15 7.05 -13.01
CA PRO A 74 -16.72 7.29 -14.34
C PRO A 74 -16.11 8.53 -15.02
N ASN A 75 -15.48 9.42 -14.25
CA ASN A 75 -14.90 10.66 -14.73
C ASN A 75 -13.39 10.57 -15.00
N ALA A 76 -12.75 9.40 -14.82
CA ALA A 76 -11.29 9.26 -14.91
C ALA A 76 -10.70 9.76 -16.24
N LEU A 77 -11.36 9.48 -17.38
CA LEU A 77 -10.93 9.98 -18.69
C LEU A 77 -11.13 11.49 -18.85
N ALA A 78 -12.23 12.03 -18.37
CA ALA A 78 -12.46 13.48 -18.39
C ALA A 78 -11.46 14.25 -17.51
N GLU A 79 -11.07 13.65 -16.36
CA GLU A 79 -9.99 14.20 -15.53
C GLU A 79 -8.64 14.15 -16.27
N ALA A 80 -8.37 13.07 -17.00
CA ALA A 80 -7.17 12.93 -17.82
C ALA A 80 -7.11 14.01 -18.92
N ASP A 81 -8.22 14.23 -19.66
CA ASP A 81 -8.31 15.27 -20.69
C ASP A 81 -8.05 16.67 -20.10
N ARG A 82 -8.60 16.95 -18.92
CA ARG A 82 -8.36 18.20 -18.21
C ARG A 82 -6.89 18.39 -17.85
N LEU A 83 -6.22 17.30 -17.44
CA LEU A 83 -4.78 17.34 -17.12
C LEU A 83 -3.93 17.50 -18.38
N ASP A 84 -4.27 16.85 -19.49
CA ASP A 84 -3.59 17.05 -20.78
C ASP A 84 -3.71 18.51 -21.25
N ALA A 85 -4.89 19.13 -21.13
CA ALA A 85 -5.10 20.54 -21.44
C ALA A 85 -4.30 21.48 -20.51
N ALA A 86 -4.25 21.16 -19.21
CA ALA A 86 -3.45 21.93 -18.26
C ALA A 86 -1.95 21.83 -18.56
N TYR A 87 -1.46 20.63 -18.89
CA TYR A 87 -0.07 20.41 -19.27
C TYR A 87 0.32 21.19 -20.51
N ALA A 88 -0.51 21.19 -21.54
CA ALA A 88 -0.28 21.95 -22.77
C ALA A 88 -0.18 23.47 -22.53
N LYS A 89 -0.90 23.98 -21.50
CA LYS A 89 -0.92 25.41 -21.15
C LYS A 89 0.24 25.83 -20.26
N SER A 90 0.61 25.04 -19.25
CA SER A 90 1.51 25.46 -18.16
C SER A 90 2.45 24.39 -17.63
N GLY A 91 2.51 23.23 -18.26
CA GLY A 91 3.27 22.09 -17.74
C GLY A 91 2.56 21.33 -16.62
N PRO A 92 3.28 20.48 -15.88
CA PRO A 92 2.68 19.63 -14.87
C PRO A 92 2.11 20.45 -13.70
N ILE A 93 0.93 20.08 -13.20
CA ILE A 93 0.30 20.78 -12.07
C ILE A 93 0.89 20.39 -10.71
N GLY A 94 1.62 19.28 -10.65
CA GLY A 94 2.24 18.79 -9.43
C GLY A 94 3.02 17.49 -9.64
N PRO A 95 3.61 16.94 -8.56
CA PRO A 95 4.52 15.78 -8.63
C PRO A 95 3.84 14.45 -8.95
N LEU A 96 2.52 14.40 -8.98
CA LEU A 96 1.72 13.24 -9.39
C LEU A 96 0.87 13.54 -10.64
N HIS A 97 1.26 14.55 -11.42
CA HIS A 97 0.53 14.90 -12.65
C HIS A 97 0.30 13.68 -13.53
N CYS A 98 -0.96 13.39 -13.86
CA CYS A 98 -1.40 12.23 -14.65
C CYS A 98 -1.16 10.85 -14.03
N ILE A 99 -0.85 10.72 -12.77
CA ILE A 99 -0.57 9.40 -12.17
C ILE A 99 -1.88 8.73 -11.75
N PRO A 100 -2.29 7.62 -12.42
CA PRO A 100 -3.49 6.88 -12.05
C PRO A 100 -3.26 6.03 -10.80
N ILE A 101 -4.09 6.24 -9.77
CA ILE A 101 -4.03 5.52 -8.50
C ILE A 101 -5.39 4.95 -8.10
N VAL A 102 -5.39 3.92 -7.26
CA VAL A 102 -6.59 3.40 -6.61
C VAL A 102 -6.57 3.73 -5.12
N LEU A 103 -7.75 3.95 -4.56
CA LEU A 103 -7.92 4.21 -3.13
C LEU A 103 -8.57 3.00 -2.46
N LYS A 104 -8.05 2.57 -1.32
CA LYS A 104 -8.75 1.58 -0.49
C LYS A 104 -10.13 2.09 -0.13
N ASP A 105 -11.13 1.22 -0.12
CA ASP A 105 -12.53 1.64 0.02
C ASP A 105 -12.94 2.15 1.41
N ASN A 106 -11.99 2.38 2.29
CA ASN A 106 -12.21 3.11 3.55
C ASN A 106 -11.72 4.58 3.49
N TYR A 107 -11.26 5.09 2.34
CA TYR A 107 -10.91 6.50 2.13
C TYR A 107 -12.12 7.25 1.57
N ASN A 108 -12.56 8.30 2.27
CA ASN A 108 -13.62 9.17 1.80
C ASN A 108 -13.27 9.83 0.47
N THR A 109 -14.24 9.81 -0.45
CA THR A 109 -14.22 10.51 -1.72
C THR A 109 -15.55 11.20 -1.92
N ALA A 110 -15.54 12.47 -2.37
CA ALA A 110 -16.76 13.24 -2.58
C ALA A 110 -17.58 12.75 -3.80
N ASP A 111 -16.92 12.05 -4.71
CA ASP A 111 -17.45 11.62 -6.02
C ASP A 111 -17.67 10.11 -6.16
N LEU A 112 -17.17 9.31 -5.21
CA LEU A 112 -17.36 7.85 -5.21
C LEU A 112 -17.84 7.38 -3.83
N PRO A 113 -18.65 6.31 -3.75
CA PRO A 113 -19.03 5.71 -2.48
C PRO A 113 -17.82 5.28 -1.64
N THR A 114 -17.98 5.28 -0.33
CA THR A 114 -17.03 4.74 0.65
C THR A 114 -17.78 3.79 1.56
N THR A 115 -17.56 2.48 1.36
CA THR A 115 -18.39 1.44 1.95
C THR A 115 -17.64 0.57 2.96
N GLY A 116 -16.30 0.68 3.01
CA GLY A 116 -15.48 -0.25 3.79
C GLY A 116 -15.56 -1.69 3.30
N GLY A 117 -15.95 -1.91 2.03
CA GLY A 117 -16.21 -3.23 1.45
C GLY A 117 -17.54 -3.85 1.89
N SER A 118 -18.38 -3.14 2.64
CA SER A 118 -19.60 -3.71 3.23
C SER A 118 -20.85 -3.44 2.41
N ALA A 119 -21.62 -4.49 2.15
CA ALA A 119 -22.96 -4.37 1.57
C ALA A 119 -23.94 -3.64 2.49
N SER A 120 -23.68 -3.59 3.80
CA SER A 120 -24.48 -2.79 4.76
C SER A 120 -24.33 -1.28 4.54
N LEU A 121 -23.26 -0.85 3.88
CA LEU A 121 -22.97 0.56 3.56
C LEU A 121 -23.00 0.85 2.06
N ALA A 122 -23.58 -0.04 1.24
CA ALA A 122 -23.69 0.16 -0.20
C ALA A 122 -24.29 1.52 -0.53
N GLY A 123 -23.60 2.33 -1.34
CA GLY A 123 -24.03 3.68 -1.71
C GLY A 123 -23.76 4.78 -0.68
N ALA A 124 -23.09 4.47 0.44
CA ALA A 124 -22.67 5.49 1.41
C ALA A 124 -21.72 6.49 0.75
N GLN A 125 -22.14 7.76 0.66
CA GLN A 125 -21.42 8.81 -0.06
C GLN A 125 -20.99 9.92 0.91
N PRO A 126 -19.68 10.05 1.18
CA PRO A 126 -19.15 11.19 1.93
C PRO A 126 -19.37 12.51 1.19
N LYS A 127 -19.43 13.63 1.93
CA LYS A 127 -19.54 14.97 1.33
C LYS A 127 -18.21 15.51 0.81
N THR A 128 -17.10 15.04 1.37
CA THR A 128 -15.76 15.57 1.13
C THR A 128 -14.76 14.44 0.97
N ASP A 129 -13.72 14.71 0.23
CA ASP A 129 -12.54 13.84 0.19
C ASP A 129 -11.87 13.76 1.58
N ALA A 130 -11.25 12.63 1.88
CA ALA A 130 -10.29 12.55 2.98
C ALA A 130 -9.13 13.52 2.73
N PHE A 131 -8.53 14.06 3.80
CA PHE A 131 -7.44 15.03 3.69
C PHE A 131 -6.33 14.58 2.72
N VAL A 132 -5.86 13.34 2.87
CA VAL A 132 -4.81 12.77 2.00
C VAL A 132 -5.28 12.60 0.56
N VAL A 133 -6.56 12.33 0.31
CA VAL A 133 -7.14 12.23 -1.06
C VAL A 133 -7.14 13.60 -1.72
N ALA A 134 -7.59 14.64 -1.02
CA ALA A 134 -7.55 16.00 -1.53
C ALA A 134 -6.13 16.44 -1.91
N LYS A 135 -5.11 16.05 -1.11
CA LYS A 135 -3.71 16.32 -1.43
C LYS A 135 -3.22 15.57 -2.67
N LEU A 136 -3.59 14.30 -2.82
CA LEU A 136 -3.26 13.50 -4.01
C LEU A 136 -3.85 14.12 -5.28
N ARG A 137 -5.14 14.50 -5.26
CA ARG A 137 -5.79 15.19 -6.40
C ARG A 137 -5.12 16.53 -6.71
N LYS A 138 -4.82 17.34 -5.67
CA LYS A 138 -4.12 18.62 -5.83
C LYS A 138 -2.74 18.44 -6.47
N ALA A 139 -2.06 17.34 -6.19
CA ALA A 139 -0.77 17.02 -6.79
C ALA A 139 -0.88 16.46 -8.24
N GLY A 140 -2.09 16.29 -8.76
CA GLY A 140 -2.35 15.84 -10.13
C GLY A 140 -2.58 14.33 -10.30
N ALA A 141 -2.77 13.58 -9.22
CA ALA A 141 -3.15 12.19 -9.30
C ALA A 141 -4.59 12.05 -9.85
N ILE A 142 -4.82 11.01 -10.66
CA ILE A 142 -6.14 10.62 -11.17
C ILE A 142 -6.62 9.43 -10.34
N ILE A 143 -7.75 9.58 -9.67
CA ILE A 143 -8.35 8.47 -8.93
C ILE A 143 -9.09 7.58 -9.91
N LEU A 144 -8.56 6.36 -10.15
CA LEU A 144 -9.21 5.37 -11.04
C LEU A 144 -10.42 4.71 -10.42
N GLY A 145 -10.43 4.60 -9.09
CA GLY A 145 -11.53 3.94 -8.39
C GLY A 145 -11.21 3.56 -6.96
N LYS A 146 -12.14 2.80 -6.36
CA LYS A 146 -12.06 2.25 -5.00
C LYS A 146 -11.70 0.77 -5.09
N SER A 147 -10.66 0.37 -4.35
CA SER A 147 -10.19 -1.02 -4.32
C SER A 147 -10.87 -1.82 -3.22
N ASN A 148 -11.09 -3.12 -3.49
CA ASN A 148 -11.61 -4.07 -2.52
C ASN A 148 -10.69 -4.16 -1.29
N MET A 149 -11.26 -4.55 -0.18
CA MET A 149 -10.56 -4.66 1.10
C MET A 149 -11.17 -5.78 1.94
N HIS A 150 -10.45 -6.26 2.94
CA HIS A 150 -11.16 -7.01 3.97
C HIS A 150 -12.15 -6.09 4.64
N GLU A 151 -13.40 -6.51 4.69
CA GLU A 151 -14.51 -5.68 5.13
C GLU A 151 -14.22 -5.00 6.47
N PHE A 152 -14.50 -3.71 6.58
CA PHE A 152 -14.18 -2.84 7.72
C PHE A 152 -12.70 -2.86 8.17
N ALA A 153 -11.79 -3.33 7.35
CA ALA A 153 -10.36 -3.48 7.66
C ALA A 153 -10.02 -4.46 8.80
N LEU A 154 -10.93 -5.40 9.14
CA LEU A 154 -10.89 -6.20 10.36
C LEU A 154 -10.13 -7.54 10.27
N SER A 155 -9.61 -7.93 9.11
CA SER A 155 -8.77 -9.13 8.95
C SER A 155 -7.77 -9.01 7.79
N GLY A 156 -7.03 -10.07 7.50
CA GLY A 156 -5.88 -10.08 6.60
C GLY A 156 -6.05 -10.91 5.32
N THR A 157 -7.28 -11.29 4.93
CA THR A 157 -7.52 -12.19 3.78
C THR A 157 -8.22 -11.53 2.60
N THR A 158 -8.68 -10.29 2.76
CA THR A 158 -9.34 -9.47 1.74
C THR A 158 -10.54 -10.14 1.11
N VAL A 159 -11.53 -10.42 1.96
CA VAL A 159 -12.88 -10.80 1.58
C VAL A 159 -13.87 -9.77 2.08
N SER A 160 -14.89 -9.46 1.29
CA SER A 160 -15.92 -8.48 1.64
C SER A 160 -17.30 -8.92 1.14
N SER A 161 -18.36 -8.47 1.83
CA SER A 161 -19.74 -8.76 1.40
C SER A 161 -20.14 -8.02 0.13
N LEU A 162 -19.46 -6.92 -0.20
CA LEU A 162 -19.74 -6.13 -1.39
C LEU A 162 -18.95 -6.61 -2.63
N GLY A 163 -17.67 -6.96 -2.47
CA GLY A 163 -16.75 -7.28 -3.57
C GLY A 163 -16.26 -8.73 -3.60
N GLY A 164 -16.74 -9.61 -2.69
CA GLY A 164 -16.27 -10.99 -2.65
C GLY A 164 -14.81 -11.13 -2.23
N GLN A 165 -14.16 -12.20 -2.67
CA GLN A 165 -12.78 -12.55 -2.36
C GLN A 165 -11.83 -12.06 -3.44
N THR A 166 -10.92 -11.17 -3.09
CA THR A 166 -9.80 -10.78 -3.96
C THR A 166 -8.75 -11.90 -4.01
N LEU A 167 -8.25 -12.23 -5.20
CA LEU A 167 -7.28 -13.30 -5.43
C LEU A 167 -5.85 -12.78 -5.49
N ASN A 168 -4.89 -13.59 -5.03
CA ASN A 168 -3.48 -13.27 -5.15
C ASN A 168 -3.00 -13.49 -6.61
N PRO A 169 -2.47 -12.48 -7.31
CA PRO A 169 -2.12 -12.61 -8.72
C PRO A 169 -0.90 -13.52 -8.97
N TYR A 170 -0.14 -13.89 -7.95
CA TYR A 170 0.98 -14.84 -8.05
C TYR A 170 0.55 -16.29 -7.76
N ALA A 171 -0.57 -16.48 -7.04
CA ALA A 171 -1.12 -17.77 -6.64
C ALA A 171 -2.62 -17.63 -6.43
N LEU A 172 -3.42 -17.87 -7.47
CA LEU A 172 -4.88 -17.60 -7.48
C LEU A 172 -5.67 -18.42 -6.44
N THR A 173 -5.07 -19.43 -5.83
CA THR A 173 -5.66 -20.23 -4.74
C THR A 173 -5.36 -19.66 -3.34
N ARG A 174 -4.62 -18.52 -3.26
CA ARG A 174 -4.20 -17.91 -1.99
C ARG A 174 -4.74 -16.50 -1.84
N THR A 175 -4.81 -16.05 -0.58
CA THR A 175 -5.20 -14.68 -0.25
C THR A 175 -4.12 -13.68 -0.68
N PRO A 176 -4.49 -12.45 -1.05
CA PRO A 176 -3.52 -11.41 -1.41
C PRO A 176 -2.94 -10.68 -0.20
N GLY A 177 -3.07 -11.25 1.01
CA GLY A 177 -2.88 -10.47 2.23
C GLY A 177 -4.03 -9.47 2.44
N GLY A 178 -3.93 -8.64 3.46
CA GLY A 178 -4.99 -7.65 3.77
C GLY A 178 -4.69 -6.82 5.02
N SER A 179 -5.58 -5.92 5.25
CA SER A 179 -6.90 -5.65 4.68
C SER A 179 -6.90 -4.82 3.37
N SER A 180 -5.79 -4.25 2.92
CA SER A 180 -5.71 -3.47 1.66
C SER A 180 -5.34 -4.36 0.45
N GLY A 181 -5.87 -5.61 0.39
CA GLY A 181 -5.46 -6.58 -0.63
C GLY A 181 -5.88 -6.18 -2.04
N GLY A 182 -7.05 -5.56 -2.23
CA GLY A 182 -7.45 -5.06 -3.53
C GLY A 182 -6.47 -4.01 -4.08
N THR A 183 -6.00 -3.09 -3.22
CA THR A 183 -4.93 -2.15 -3.62
C THR A 183 -3.64 -2.91 -4.00
N GLY A 184 -3.22 -3.87 -3.16
CA GLY A 184 -2.03 -4.68 -3.43
C GLY A 184 -2.11 -5.40 -4.78
N VAL A 185 -3.24 -6.04 -5.06
CA VAL A 185 -3.48 -6.77 -6.32
C VAL A 185 -3.52 -5.82 -7.51
N ALA A 186 -4.26 -4.71 -7.42
CA ALA A 186 -4.36 -3.73 -8.50
C ALA A 186 -2.98 -3.17 -8.90
N VAL A 187 -2.14 -2.83 -7.91
CA VAL A 187 -0.77 -2.35 -8.15
C VAL A 187 0.12 -3.45 -8.71
N ALA A 188 0.05 -4.67 -8.16
CA ALA A 188 0.89 -5.80 -8.60
C ALA A 188 0.57 -6.24 -10.04
N ALA A 189 -0.72 -6.30 -10.39
CA ALA A 189 -1.22 -6.68 -11.71
C ALA A 189 -1.14 -5.53 -12.74
N ASN A 190 -0.50 -4.41 -12.40
CA ASN A 190 -0.39 -3.24 -13.27
C ASN A 190 -1.76 -2.72 -13.75
N MET A 191 -2.76 -2.69 -12.88
CA MET A 191 -4.06 -2.05 -13.11
C MET A 191 -4.08 -0.58 -12.65
N CYS A 192 -3.01 -0.12 -12.02
CA CYS A 192 -2.73 1.27 -11.66
C CYS A 192 -1.23 1.45 -11.41
N VAL A 193 -0.78 2.69 -11.19
CA VAL A 193 0.63 2.97 -10.86
C VAL A 193 0.92 2.68 -9.40
N ALA A 194 0.05 3.12 -8.51
CA ALA A 194 0.17 3.00 -7.07
C ALA A 194 -1.22 3.08 -6.42
N GLY A 195 -1.29 2.93 -5.11
CA GLY A 195 -2.54 3.12 -4.38
C GLY A 195 -2.32 3.40 -2.91
N THR A 196 -3.42 3.49 -2.17
CA THR A 196 -3.41 3.76 -0.74
C THR A 196 -3.86 2.55 0.07
N GLY A 197 -3.37 2.45 1.30
CA GLY A 197 -3.81 1.48 2.28
C GLY A 197 -4.00 2.11 3.66
N SER A 198 -4.73 1.43 4.53
CA SER A 198 -4.75 1.69 5.96
C SER A 198 -4.17 0.49 6.71
N ASP A 199 -3.53 0.73 7.84
CA ASP A 199 -2.77 -0.28 8.58
C ASP A 199 -3.05 -0.13 10.08
N THR A 200 -3.94 -0.97 10.59
CA THR A 200 -4.24 -1.04 12.01
C THR A 200 -3.27 -1.99 12.72
N VAL A 201 -2.93 -3.11 12.07
CA VAL A 201 -1.94 -4.09 12.56
C VAL A 201 -0.82 -4.29 11.53
N ASN A 202 -1.18 -4.55 10.27
CA ASN A 202 -0.26 -4.81 9.16
C ASN A 202 -0.91 -4.57 7.78
N SER A 203 -2.00 -3.84 7.70
CA SER A 203 -2.88 -3.88 6.51
C SER A 203 -2.43 -3.03 5.31
N ILE A 204 -1.32 -2.32 5.38
CA ILE A 204 -0.53 -1.82 4.24
C ILE A 204 0.54 -2.85 3.90
N ARG A 205 1.22 -3.34 4.91
CA ARG A 205 2.45 -4.14 4.80
C ARG A 205 2.16 -5.59 4.39
N SER A 206 1.07 -6.19 4.90
CA SER A 206 0.65 -7.54 4.52
C SER A 206 0.33 -7.66 3.02
N PRO A 207 -0.53 -6.80 2.42
CA PRO A 207 -0.75 -6.87 0.98
C PRO A 207 0.50 -6.47 0.17
N ALA A 208 1.36 -5.57 0.65
CA ALA A 208 2.62 -5.28 -0.01
C ALA A 208 3.53 -6.52 -0.05
N SER A 209 3.68 -7.23 1.08
CA SER A 209 4.42 -8.50 1.19
C SER A 209 3.88 -9.57 0.24
N ALA A 210 2.55 -9.79 0.28
CA ALA A 210 1.87 -10.85 -0.48
C ALA A 210 1.87 -10.62 -2.00
N ASN A 211 2.16 -9.40 -2.45
CA ASN A 211 2.09 -8.99 -3.85
C ASN A 211 3.41 -8.43 -4.40
N ALA A 212 4.54 -8.74 -3.75
CA ALA A 212 5.88 -8.28 -4.14
C ALA A 212 5.95 -6.76 -4.37
N LEU A 213 5.43 -5.97 -3.42
CA LEU A 213 5.32 -4.51 -3.47
C LEU A 213 6.05 -3.84 -2.31
N VAL A 214 6.17 -2.53 -2.40
CA VAL A 214 6.60 -1.65 -1.31
C VAL A 214 5.37 -1.05 -0.64
N GLY A 215 5.28 -1.21 0.68
CA GLY A 215 4.24 -0.60 1.50
C GLY A 215 4.84 0.19 2.65
N ILE A 216 4.42 1.44 2.84
CA ILE A 216 4.92 2.29 3.92
C ILE A 216 3.82 2.53 4.95
N ARG A 217 4.02 1.98 6.16
CA ARG A 217 3.33 2.43 7.37
C ARG A 217 4.19 3.53 8.00
N PRO A 218 3.77 4.80 7.98
CA PRO A 218 4.54 5.89 8.60
C PRO A 218 4.39 5.92 10.12
N THR A 219 5.18 6.76 10.77
CA THR A 219 4.98 7.17 12.16
C THR A 219 3.56 7.67 12.34
N LYS A 220 2.88 7.22 13.41
CA LYS A 220 1.54 7.72 13.74
C LYS A 220 1.56 9.25 13.87
N GLY A 221 0.67 9.91 13.12
CA GLY A 221 0.62 11.37 13.06
C GLY A 221 1.45 12.00 11.94
N LEU A 222 2.16 11.22 11.10
CA LEU A 222 2.77 11.78 9.89
C LEU A 222 1.72 12.08 8.81
N LEU A 223 0.77 11.18 8.63
CA LEU A 223 -0.33 11.32 7.68
C LEU A 223 -1.66 11.43 8.44
N SER A 224 -2.52 12.33 7.95
CA SER A 224 -3.86 12.51 8.50
C SER A 224 -4.75 11.30 8.21
N ARG A 225 -5.55 10.93 9.20
CA ARG A 225 -6.60 9.91 9.14
C ARG A 225 -8.00 10.54 9.01
N ALA A 226 -8.09 11.87 8.92
CA ALA A 226 -9.38 12.56 8.74
C ALA A 226 -10.03 12.15 7.41
N GLY A 227 -11.28 11.68 7.50
CA GLY A 227 -12.01 11.12 6.36
C GLY A 227 -11.64 9.67 6.03
N ILE A 228 -11.00 8.95 6.93
CA ILE A 228 -10.75 7.51 6.81
C ILE A 228 -11.69 6.76 7.75
N MET A 229 -12.41 5.74 7.24
CA MET A 229 -13.22 4.86 8.09
C MET A 229 -12.30 4.16 9.09
N PRO A 230 -12.50 4.35 10.40
CA PRO A 230 -11.55 3.94 11.43
C PRO A 230 -11.74 2.50 11.88
N VAL A 231 -10.68 1.92 12.42
CA VAL A 231 -10.72 0.71 13.27
C VAL A 231 -10.27 1.04 14.69
N SER A 232 -9.17 1.79 14.82
CA SER A 232 -8.57 2.10 16.12
C SER A 232 -7.91 3.47 16.11
N GLU A 233 -8.27 4.33 17.03
CA GLU A 233 -7.60 5.61 17.25
C GLU A 233 -6.12 5.41 17.62
N THR A 234 -5.83 4.38 18.42
CA THR A 234 -4.48 4.09 18.92
C THR A 234 -3.57 3.52 17.84
N GLN A 235 -4.08 2.62 16.98
CA GLN A 235 -3.26 1.78 16.12
C GLN A 235 -3.29 2.17 14.64
N ASP A 236 -4.33 2.88 14.14
CA ASP A 236 -4.47 3.18 12.72
C ASP A 236 -3.39 4.11 12.20
N ALA A 237 -2.86 3.76 11.03
CA ALA A 237 -2.08 4.60 10.16
C ALA A 237 -2.55 4.42 8.71
N VAL A 238 -2.29 5.40 7.87
CA VAL A 238 -2.55 5.35 6.42
C VAL A 238 -1.24 5.50 5.67
N GLY A 239 -1.17 5.02 4.43
CA GLY A 239 0.08 5.13 3.67
C GLY A 239 -0.01 4.57 2.25
N PRO A 240 1.07 4.72 1.48
CA PRO A 240 1.14 4.29 0.09
C PRO A 240 1.50 2.80 -0.05
N ILE A 241 1.03 2.22 -1.16
CA ILE A 241 1.46 0.92 -1.72
C ILE A 241 1.86 1.17 -3.17
N ALA A 242 3.10 0.80 -3.54
CA ALA A 242 3.64 1.01 -4.89
C ALA A 242 4.57 -0.13 -5.31
N ARG A 243 4.95 -0.17 -6.60
CA ARG A 243 5.89 -1.17 -7.11
C ARG A 243 7.34 -0.91 -6.72
N THR A 244 7.70 0.37 -6.53
CA THR A 244 9.06 0.79 -6.21
C THR A 244 9.12 1.64 -4.94
N VAL A 245 10.28 1.63 -4.29
CA VAL A 245 10.53 2.50 -3.12
C VAL A 245 10.43 3.98 -3.50
N ALA A 246 10.89 4.34 -4.71
CA ALA A 246 10.84 5.73 -5.19
C ALA A 246 9.38 6.22 -5.35
N ASP A 247 8.50 5.41 -5.93
CA ASP A 247 7.10 5.78 -6.11
C ASP A 247 6.36 5.82 -4.77
N ALA A 248 6.62 4.87 -3.86
CA ALA A 248 6.07 4.89 -2.51
C ALA A 248 6.50 6.15 -1.72
N ALA A 249 7.78 6.53 -1.82
CA ALA A 249 8.32 7.73 -1.19
C ALA A 249 7.68 9.01 -1.77
N ARG A 250 7.44 9.06 -3.09
CA ARG A 250 6.76 10.17 -3.75
C ARG A 250 5.32 10.33 -3.26
N LEU A 251 4.57 9.24 -3.13
CA LEU A 251 3.22 9.30 -2.59
C LEU A 251 3.23 9.73 -1.11
N LEU A 252 4.13 9.17 -0.30
CA LEU A 252 4.29 9.56 1.11
C LEU A 252 4.53 11.06 1.25
N GLU A 253 5.45 11.61 0.44
CA GLU A 253 5.77 13.04 0.42
C GLU A 253 4.54 13.91 0.12
N VAL A 254 3.75 13.52 -0.87
CA VAL A 254 2.52 14.24 -1.23
C VAL A 254 1.46 14.14 -0.15
N MET A 255 1.29 12.97 0.48
CA MET A 255 0.26 12.73 1.49
C MET A 255 0.59 13.42 2.83
N ALA A 256 1.87 13.61 3.18
CA ALA A 256 2.31 14.17 4.46
C ALA A 256 1.90 15.64 4.66
N GLY A 257 1.62 16.03 5.91
CA GLY A 257 1.35 17.40 6.29
C GLY A 257 0.36 17.54 7.43
N TYR A 258 0.36 18.72 8.05
CA TYR A 258 -0.55 19.05 9.14
C TYR A 258 -2.00 19.18 8.67
N ASP A 259 -2.89 18.58 9.44
CA ASP A 259 -4.34 18.66 9.28
C ASP A 259 -4.97 19.00 10.64
N LYS A 260 -5.74 20.10 10.68
CA LYS A 260 -6.46 20.51 11.90
C LYS A 260 -7.55 19.51 12.35
N ASP A 261 -8.06 18.71 11.42
CA ASP A 261 -9.11 17.73 11.66
C ASP A 261 -8.55 16.34 12.11
N ASP A 262 -7.22 16.16 12.05
CA ASP A 262 -6.47 15.11 12.77
C ASP A 262 -5.32 15.75 13.57
N PRO A 263 -5.57 16.21 14.82
CA PRO A 263 -4.57 16.90 15.63
C PRO A 263 -3.28 16.11 15.87
N SER A 264 -3.29 14.79 15.72
CA SER A 264 -2.08 13.96 15.85
C SER A 264 -1.02 14.35 14.83
N THR A 265 -1.41 14.95 13.69
CA THR A 265 -0.48 15.40 12.65
C THR A 265 0.35 16.61 13.06
N ALA A 266 0.00 17.31 14.13
CA ALA A 266 0.80 18.41 14.67
C ALA A 266 2.21 17.94 15.10
N TRP A 267 2.35 16.67 15.53
CA TRP A 267 3.65 16.10 15.87
C TRP A 267 4.59 15.94 14.67
N SER A 268 4.09 15.97 13.45
CA SER A 268 4.93 15.93 12.24
C SER A 268 5.67 17.25 11.99
N MET A 269 5.17 18.35 12.55
CA MET A 269 5.76 19.67 12.36
C MET A 269 7.13 19.75 13.05
N GLY A 270 8.16 20.00 12.23
CA GLY A 270 9.56 20.01 12.68
C GLY A 270 10.23 18.62 12.73
N ASN A 271 9.48 17.53 12.65
CA ASN A 271 10.00 16.15 12.61
C ASN A 271 10.03 15.55 11.20
N ALA A 272 9.07 15.91 10.34
CA ALA A 272 9.07 15.46 8.95
C ALA A 272 10.12 16.22 8.13
N PRO A 273 10.91 15.55 7.27
CA PRO A 273 11.84 16.21 6.37
C PRO A 273 11.09 17.01 5.30
N GLN A 274 11.78 18.00 4.69
CA GLN A 274 11.21 18.77 3.58
C GLN A 274 10.91 17.90 2.34
N SER A 275 11.70 16.86 2.11
CA SER A 275 11.48 15.92 1.01
C SER A 275 11.95 14.51 1.37
N TYR A 276 11.05 13.54 1.21
CA TYR A 276 11.37 12.11 1.30
C TYR A 276 12.14 11.61 0.08
N MET A 277 11.99 12.26 -1.07
CA MET A 277 12.74 11.93 -2.29
C MET A 277 14.24 12.17 -2.16
N SER A 278 14.68 13.02 -1.24
CA SER A 278 16.11 13.24 -0.97
C SER A 278 16.82 11.99 -0.41
N PHE A 279 16.06 11.03 0.12
CA PHE A 279 16.56 9.76 0.66
C PHE A 279 16.58 8.64 -0.39
N VAL A 280 15.96 8.83 -1.56
CA VAL A 280 15.99 7.88 -2.69
C VAL A 280 17.32 8.05 -3.42
N ARG A 281 18.37 7.38 -2.90
CA ARG A 281 19.74 7.51 -3.42
C ARG A 281 20.50 6.18 -3.32
N PRO A 282 21.39 5.89 -4.28
CA PRO A 282 22.20 4.66 -4.29
C PRO A 282 23.09 4.51 -3.03
N GLY A 283 23.45 3.27 -2.72
CA GLY A 283 24.37 2.96 -1.61
C GLY A 283 23.76 3.10 -0.22
N GLY A 284 22.43 3.11 -0.12
CA GLY A 284 21.68 3.34 1.11
C GLY A 284 21.90 2.33 2.24
N LEU A 285 22.51 1.16 1.95
CA LEU A 285 22.82 0.13 2.95
C LEU A 285 24.24 0.23 3.51
N ARG A 286 25.13 0.97 2.86
CA ARG A 286 26.54 0.99 3.27
C ARG A 286 26.71 1.60 4.66
N GLY A 287 27.28 0.82 5.57
CA GLY A 287 27.55 1.23 6.96
C GLY A 287 26.32 1.29 7.86
N MET A 288 25.13 0.86 7.36
CA MET A 288 23.93 0.78 8.18
C MET A 288 24.03 -0.40 9.16
N ARG A 289 23.68 -0.16 10.40
CA ARG A 289 23.59 -1.16 11.47
C ARG A 289 22.16 -1.66 11.57
N ILE A 290 21.92 -2.88 11.09
CA ILE A 290 20.58 -3.47 10.96
C ILE A 290 20.44 -4.62 11.94
N GLY A 291 19.50 -4.49 12.89
CA GLY A 291 19.16 -5.54 13.84
C GLY A 291 18.25 -6.59 13.19
N VAL A 292 18.63 -7.85 13.26
CA VAL A 292 17.78 -8.99 12.84
C VAL A 292 16.99 -9.44 14.08
N LEU A 293 15.70 -9.12 14.14
CA LEU A 293 14.87 -9.39 15.32
C LEU A 293 14.45 -10.86 15.36
N LYS A 294 15.21 -11.69 16.07
CA LYS A 294 15.11 -13.16 16.03
C LYS A 294 13.77 -13.70 16.48
N VAL A 295 13.13 -13.08 17.47
CA VAL A 295 11.82 -13.51 17.98
C VAL A 295 10.70 -13.46 16.94
N MET A 296 10.88 -12.70 15.87
CA MET A 296 9.94 -12.59 14.75
C MET A 296 10.11 -13.70 13.70
N PHE A 297 11.13 -14.56 13.84
CA PHE A 297 11.29 -15.74 13.00
C PHE A 297 10.60 -16.94 13.66
N GLY A 298 10.03 -17.82 12.86
CA GLY A 298 9.42 -19.04 13.37
C GLY A 298 10.37 -20.23 13.29
N ASN A 299 10.08 -21.28 14.03
CA ASN A 299 10.87 -22.53 14.05
C ASN A 299 10.05 -23.77 13.67
N ALA A 300 8.75 -23.63 13.38
CA ALA A 300 7.92 -24.73 12.92
C ALA A 300 8.20 -25.06 11.42
N PRO A 301 7.85 -26.26 10.94
CA PRO A 301 8.08 -26.66 9.55
C PRO A 301 7.53 -25.68 8.52
N GLU A 302 6.34 -25.13 8.73
CA GLU A 302 5.69 -24.14 7.85
C GLU A 302 6.40 -22.78 7.78
N HIS A 303 7.37 -22.52 8.67
CA HIS A 303 8.17 -21.28 8.67
C HIS A 303 9.47 -21.39 7.87
N GLN A 304 9.90 -22.63 7.55
CA GLN A 304 11.23 -22.87 6.96
C GLN A 304 11.41 -22.18 5.61
N GLU A 305 10.37 -22.14 4.78
CA GLU A 305 10.42 -21.52 3.47
C GLU A 305 10.60 -20.00 3.55
N VAL A 306 9.87 -19.35 4.45
CA VAL A 306 10.03 -17.92 4.72
C VAL A 306 11.41 -17.64 5.29
N ASN A 307 11.89 -18.45 6.23
CA ASN A 307 13.21 -18.30 6.83
C ASN A 307 14.34 -18.44 5.79
N ALA A 308 14.23 -19.36 4.83
CA ALA A 308 15.20 -19.54 3.76
C ALA A 308 15.28 -18.30 2.83
N VAL A 309 14.12 -17.74 2.46
CA VAL A 309 14.06 -16.50 1.66
C VAL A 309 14.63 -15.32 2.44
N MET A 310 14.30 -15.19 3.72
CA MET A 310 14.85 -14.15 4.58
C MET A 310 16.37 -14.27 4.75
N ALA A 311 16.91 -15.48 4.87
CA ALA A 311 18.36 -15.68 4.92
C ALA A 311 19.07 -15.14 3.67
N ASN A 312 18.50 -15.37 2.48
CA ASN A 312 19.00 -14.82 1.21
C ASN A 312 18.91 -13.27 1.19
N ALA A 313 17.79 -12.71 1.65
CA ALA A 313 17.60 -11.27 1.73
C ALA A 313 18.62 -10.61 2.68
N LEU A 314 18.85 -11.19 3.85
CA LEU A 314 19.86 -10.74 4.81
C LEU A 314 21.28 -10.83 4.24
N ALA A 315 21.62 -11.92 3.55
CA ALA A 315 22.91 -12.06 2.87
C ALA A 315 23.10 -10.96 1.80
N ALA A 316 22.04 -10.61 1.05
CA ALA A 316 22.09 -9.51 0.08
C ALA A 316 22.30 -8.14 0.76
N MET A 317 21.65 -7.86 1.90
CA MET A 317 21.89 -6.65 2.69
C MET A 317 23.35 -6.55 3.15
N LYS A 318 23.91 -7.65 3.67
CA LYS A 318 25.30 -7.72 4.10
C LYS A 318 26.26 -7.48 2.93
N LYS A 319 26.00 -8.10 1.77
CA LYS A 319 26.79 -7.90 0.52
C LYS A 319 26.72 -6.44 0.05
N ALA A 320 25.60 -5.76 0.25
CA ALA A 320 25.42 -4.35 -0.09
C ALA A 320 26.04 -3.38 0.94
N GLY A 321 26.70 -3.91 1.99
CA GLY A 321 27.50 -3.15 2.96
C GLY A 321 26.82 -2.83 4.28
N ALA A 322 25.67 -3.46 4.60
CA ALA A 322 25.08 -3.38 5.94
C ALA A 322 25.82 -4.27 6.94
N GLU A 323 25.89 -3.81 8.18
CA GLU A 323 26.27 -4.62 9.33
C GLU A 323 25.01 -5.23 9.94
N LEU A 324 24.94 -6.57 9.98
CA LEU A 324 23.79 -7.28 10.55
C LEU A 324 24.11 -7.71 11.98
N ILE A 325 23.20 -7.43 12.91
CA ILE A 325 23.32 -7.73 14.33
C ILE A 325 22.11 -8.57 14.72
N ASP A 326 22.34 -9.79 15.21
CA ASP A 326 21.27 -10.61 15.77
C ASP A 326 20.76 -9.97 17.07
N VAL A 327 19.45 -9.79 17.17
CA VAL A 327 18.77 -9.17 18.31
C VAL A 327 17.80 -10.17 18.92
N ASP A 328 18.02 -10.51 20.17
CA ASP A 328 17.08 -11.28 20.97
C ASP A 328 16.32 -10.34 21.92
N ALA A 329 15.01 -10.19 21.67
CA ALA A 329 14.13 -9.33 22.45
C ALA A 329 12.76 -10.01 22.65
N PRO A 330 12.66 -11.01 23.54
CA PRO A 330 11.45 -11.84 23.71
C PRO A 330 10.24 -11.06 24.22
N ALA A 331 10.41 -9.85 24.75
CA ALA A 331 9.31 -8.95 25.09
C ALA A 331 8.58 -8.40 23.85
N LEU A 332 9.25 -8.38 22.68
CA LEU A 332 8.71 -7.87 21.42
C LEU A 332 8.08 -8.98 20.54
N ASP A 333 7.85 -10.18 21.09
CA ASP A 333 7.21 -11.28 20.35
C ASP A 333 5.80 -10.91 19.87
N ALA A 334 5.54 -11.16 18.59
CA ALA A 334 4.28 -10.75 17.95
C ALA A 334 3.04 -11.42 18.54
N ALA A 335 3.11 -12.69 18.96
CA ALA A 335 1.98 -13.38 19.56
C ALA A 335 1.64 -12.80 20.93
N LYS A 336 2.64 -12.50 21.75
CA LYS A 336 2.48 -11.80 23.05
C LYS A 336 1.88 -10.41 22.86
N LEU A 337 2.40 -9.63 21.90
CA LEU A 337 1.89 -8.29 21.60
C LEU A 337 0.44 -8.32 21.09
N ASN A 338 0.08 -9.24 20.21
CA ASN A 338 -1.32 -9.40 19.77
C ASN A 338 -2.26 -9.73 20.93
N ALA A 339 -1.86 -10.64 21.82
CA ALA A 339 -2.68 -11.06 22.94
C ALA A 339 -2.90 -9.95 23.98
N ASN A 340 -1.84 -9.15 24.28
CA ASN A 340 -1.79 -8.30 25.45
C ASN A 340 -1.86 -6.79 25.16
N ASN A 341 -1.67 -6.37 23.91
CA ASN A 341 -1.49 -4.96 23.55
C ASN A 341 -2.53 -4.44 22.56
N ASP A 342 -3.20 -5.33 21.81
CA ASP A 342 -4.21 -4.95 20.80
C ASP A 342 -5.45 -4.34 21.47
N VAL A 343 -5.91 -3.17 20.97
CA VAL A 343 -7.01 -2.40 21.55
C VAL A 343 -8.22 -2.23 20.65
N GLN A 344 -8.21 -2.80 19.44
CA GLN A 344 -9.24 -2.58 18.40
C GLN A 344 -10.66 -2.79 18.93
N LYS A 345 -10.93 -3.88 19.64
CA LYS A 345 -12.28 -4.24 20.13
C LYS A 345 -12.88 -3.22 21.10
N TYR A 346 -12.03 -2.45 21.80
CA TYR A 346 -12.50 -1.42 22.76
C TYR A 346 -12.84 -0.09 22.08
N GLU A 347 -12.14 0.21 20.99
CA GLU A 347 -12.24 1.50 20.30
C GLU A 347 -13.26 1.46 19.13
N PHE A 348 -13.39 0.31 18.45
CA PHE A 348 -14.07 0.18 17.17
C PHE A 348 -15.50 0.70 17.18
N LYS A 349 -16.34 0.32 18.19
CA LYS A 349 -17.75 0.72 18.25
C LYS A 349 -17.92 2.24 18.29
N ALA A 350 -17.21 2.91 19.18
CA ALA A 350 -17.33 4.35 19.36
C ALA A 350 -16.86 5.10 18.11
N LEU A 351 -15.73 4.69 17.54
CA LEU A 351 -15.15 5.31 16.36
C LEU A 351 -16.03 5.08 15.12
N MET A 352 -16.50 3.86 14.90
CA MET A 352 -17.39 3.53 13.78
C MET A 352 -18.71 4.30 13.86
N ASN A 353 -19.33 4.37 15.03
CA ASN A 353 -20.57 5.13 15.22
C ASN A 353 -20.38 6.63 14.91
N THR A 354 -19.27 7.22 15.38
CA THR A 354 -18.93 8.62 15.09
C THR A 354 -18.70 8.83 13.59
N TYR A 355 -17.98 7.93 12.94
CA TYR A 355 -17.75 8.00 11.50
C TYR A 355 -19.05 7.90 10.69
N LEU A 356 -19.90 6.91 11.00
CA LEU A 356 -21.18 6.69 10.29
C LEU A 356 -22.15 7.87 10.47
N ALA A 357 -22.15 8.51 11.64
CA ALA A 357 -22.94 9.72 11.87
C ALA A 357 -22.53 10.89 10.96
N SER A 358 -21.25 10.95 10.56
CA SER A 358 -20.73 11.99 9.68
C SER A 358 -21.10 11.80 8.20
N ILE A 359 -21.52 10.59 7.79
CA ILE A 359 -21.91 10.29 6.40
C ILE A 359 -23.42 10.46 6.23
N PRO A 360 -23.91 11.48 5.49
CA PRO A 360 -25.33 11.86 5.51
C PRO A 360 -26.29 10.75 5.07
N ASN A 361 -25.92 10.01 4.02
CA ASN A 361 -26.75 8.97 3.42
C ASN A 361 -26.28 7.54 3.75
N ALA A 362 -25.46 7.35 4.81
CA ALA A 362 -25.09 6.00 5.24
C ALA A 362 -26.35 5.19 5.58
N PRO A 363 -26.54 4.01 4.96
CA PRO A 363 -27.72 3.16 5.23
C PRO A 363 -27.79 2.66 6.67
N ALA A 364 -26.64 2.41 7.30
CA ALA A 364 -26.51 2.11 8.71
C ALA A 364 -25.76 3.25 9.43
N LYS A 365 -26.26 3.70 10.56
CA LYS A 365 -25.69 4.83 11.34
C LYS A 365 -24.93 4.39 12.58
N THR A 366 -24.99 3.12 12.93
CA THR A 366 -24.34 2.55 14.12
C THR A 366 -23.84 1.14 13.83
N LEU A 367 -22.90 0.66 14.65
CA LEU A 367 -22.45 -0.72 14.61
C LEU A 367 -23.62 -1.70 14.86
N SER A 368 -24.50 -1.40 15.80
CA SER A 368 -25.72 -2.20 16.05
C SER A 368 -26.60 -2.32 14.80
N ALA A 369 -26.76 -1.22 14.03
CA ALA A 369 -27.53 -1.23 12.78
C ALA A 369 -26.84 -2.05 11.68
N ILE A 370 -25.51 -2.03 11.60
CA ILE A 370 -24.74 -2.91 10.71
C ILE A 370 -24.99 -4.37 11.07
N ILE A 371 -24.86 -4.74 12.33
CA ILE A 371 -25.07 -6.12 12.82
C ILE A 371 -26.51 -6.55 12.53
N ALA A 372 -27.50 -5.73 12.84
CA ALA A 372 -28.92 -6.02 12.62
C ALA A 372 -29.29 -6.15 11.13
N SER A 373 -28.55 -5.52 10.23
CA SER A 373 -28.77 -5.62 8.78
C SER A 373 -28.43 -7.00 8.22
N GLU A 374 -27.55 -7.74 8.90
CA GLU A 374 -26.97 -9.01 8.45
C GLU A 374 -26.23 -8.94 7.09
N LYS A 375 -26.01 -7.72 6.53
CA LYS A 375 -25.39 -7.46 5.23
C LYS A 375 -23.88 -7.22 5.38
N PHE A 376 -23.18 -8.15 6.01
CA PHE A 376 -21.73 -8.16 6.13
C PHE A 376 -21.20 -9.59 5.99
N HIS A 377 -19.91 -9.75 5.77
CA HIS A 377 -19.31 -11.08 5.60
C HIS A 377 -19.23 -11.81 6.95
N LYS A 378 -20.34 -12.46 7.33
CA LYS A 378 -20.50 -13.15 8.62
C LYS A 378 -19.33 -14.06 8.99
N PRO A 379 -18.84 -14.98 8.10
CA PRO A 379 -17.82 -15.95 8.49
C PRO A 379 -16.55 -15.32 9.06
N SER A 380 -16.16 -14.14 8.60
CA SER A 380 -14.92 -13.49 9.06
C SER A 380 -15.14 -12.41 10.11
N LEU A 381 -16.36 -11.86 10.25
CA LEU A 381 -16.59 -10.64 11.05
C LEU A 381 -17.51 -10.81 12.25
N GLU A 382 -18.46 -11.76 12.21
CA GLU A 382 -19.51 -11.87 13.21
C GLU A 382 -18.97 -11.89 14.65
N LYS A 383 -17.92 -12.69 14.89
CA LYS A 383 -17.30 -12.79 16.21
C LYS A 383 -16.68 -11.46 16.68
N PHE A 384 -16.01 -10.73 15.79
CA PHE A 384 -15.39 -9.47 16.16
C PHE A 384 -16.43 -8.38 16.38
N LEU A 385 -17.43 -8.25 15.48
CA LEU A 385 -18.47 -7.24 15.59
C LEU A 385 -19.32 -7.45 16.85
N ALA A 386 -19.70 -8.69 17.15
CA ALA A 386 -20.41 -9.02 18.38
C ALA A 386 -19.57 -8.70 19.64
N SER A 387 -18.28 -8.99 19.60
CA SER A 387 -17.37 -8.66 20.70
C SER A 387 -17.28 -7.15 20.91
N ALA A 388 -17.05 -6.38 19.83
CA ALA A 388 -16.93 -4.91 19.90
C ALA A 388 -18.27 -4.25 20.35
N GLU A 389 -19.41 -4.77 19.89
CA GLU A 389 -20.73 -4.29 20.33
C GLU A 389 -20.98 -4.57 21.82
N GLY A 390 -20.53 -5.74 22.31
CA GLY A 390 -20.70 -6.17 23.69
C GLY A 390 -19.84 -5.46 24.74
N TYR A 391 -18.77 -4.74 24.31
CA TYR A 391 -17.94 -3.96 25.24
C TYR A 391 -18.64 -2.66 25.66
N ALA A 392 -19.52 -2.73 26.67
CA ALA A 392 -20.29 -1.58 27.14
C ALA A 392 -19.41 -0.45 27.70
N SER A 393 -18.31 -0.79 28.38
CA SER A 393 -17.33 0.15 28.92
C SER A 393 -16.39 0.74 27.86
N GLY A 394 -16.22 0.07 26.71
CA GLY A 394 -15.38 0.54 25.61
C GLY A 394 -13.99 1.00 26.08
N MET A 395 -13.63 2.24 25.81
CA MET A 395 -12.34 2.84 26.19
C MET A 395 -12.23 3.16 27.70
N GLU A 396 -13.32 3.04 28.48
CA GLU A 396 -13.28 3.16 29.93
C GLU A 396 -12.93 1.83 30.62
N ASP A 397 -12.86 0.73 29.88
CA ASP A 397 -12.52 -0.59 30.40
C ASP A 397 -11.13 -0.58 31.06
N PRO A 398 -10.97 -1.16 32.26
CA PRO A 398 -9.67 -1.23 32.93
C PRO A 398 -8.60 -1.97 32.10
N ASP A 399 -8.95 -3.05 31.38
CA ASP A 399 -8.00 -3.77 30.52
C ASP A 399 -7.57 -2.92 29.31
N TYR A 400 -8.43 -2.07 28.77
CA TYR A 400 -8.04 -1.11 27.75
C TYR A 400 -6.93 -0.17 28.25
N LYS A 401 -7.10 0.41 29.44
CA LYS A 401 -6.11 1.29 30.07
C LYS A 401 -4.79 0.58 30.35
N GLU A 402 -4.86 -0.65 30.82
CA GLU A 402 -3.67 -1.49 31.02
C GLU A 402 -2.94 -1.81 29.68
N ARG A 403 -3.68 -2.04 28.61
CA ARG A 403 -3.10 -2.25 27.27
C ARG A 403 -2.37 -1.01 26.77
N LEU A 404 -2.90 0.18 26.99
CA LEU A 404 -2.23 1.43 26.64
C LEU A 404 -0.90 1.59 27.42
N ILE A 405 -0.86 1.21 28.71
CA ILE A 405 0.36 1.21 29.51
C ILE A 405 1.37 0.18 28.94
N ARG A 406 0.91 -1.02 28.59
CA ARG A 406 1.75 -2.02 27.93
C ARG A 406 2.30 -1.54 26.58
N ASN A 407 1.51 -0.80 25.81
CA ASN A 407 1.95 -0.18 24.56
C ASN A 407 3.07 0.83 24.77
N GLN A 408 2.99 1.65 25.84
CA GLN A 408 4.07 2.56 26.21
C GLN A 408 5.35 1.80 26.62
N ARG A 409 5.22 0.72 27.40
CA ARG A 409 6.35 -0.15 27.75
C ARG A 409 7.00 -0.79 26.52
N SER A 410 6.19 -1.26 25.56
CA SER A 410 6.70 -1.81 24.30
C SER A 410 7.46 -0.77 23.46
N ARG A 411 7.01 0.50 23.45
CA ARG A 411 7.77 1.62 22.84
C ARG A 411 9.12 1.81 23.49
N GLN A 412 9.14 1.80 24.83
CA GLN A 412 10.37 1.96 25.62
C GLN A 412 11.36 0.82 25.34
N GLU A 413 10.87 -0.42 25.38
CA GLU A 413 11.66 -1.61 25.08
C GLU A 413 12.27 -1.55 23.69
N LEU A 414 11.47 -1.22 22.68
CA LEU A 414 11.94 -1.13 21.30
C LEU A 414 13.03 -0.06 21.13
N ILE A 415 12.85 1.13 21.73
CA ILE A 415 13.86 2.20 21.69
C ILE A 415 15.15 1.77 22.43
N SER A 416 15.02 1.09 23.57
CA SER A 416 16.16 0.61 24.34
C SER A 416 16.98 -0.40 23.56
N VAL A 417 16.33 -1.40 22.96
CA VAL A 417 16.97 -2.39 22.08
C VAL A 417 17.71 -1.71 20.92
N MET A 418 17.06 -0.75 20.24
CA MET A 418 17.70 -0.03 19.16
C MET A 418 18.88 0.85 19.62
N ALA A 419 18.82 1.41 20.81
CA ALA A 419 19.90 2.23 21.37
C ALA A 419 21.09 1.38 21.80
N GLU A 420 20.85 0.30 22.54
CA GLU A 420 21.87 -0.63 23.04
C GLU A 420 22.76 -1.16 21.92
N HIS A 421 22.11 -1.61 20.83
CA HIS A 421 22.80 -2.13 19.66
C HIS A 421 23.18 -1.06 18.63
N ARG A 422 22.89 0.22 18.86
CA ARG A 422 23.13 1.35 17.94
C ARG A 422 22.58 1.12 16.56
N LEU A 423 21.32 0.66 16.48
CA LEU A 423 20.68 0.26 15.22
C LEU A 423 20.10 1.46 14.46
N ASP A 424 20.25 1.42 13.13
CA ASP A 424 19.53 2.30 12.20
C ASP A 424 18.11 1.78 11.95
N ALA A 425 17.92 0.46 11.88
CA ALA A 425 16.63 -0.20 11.70
C ALA A 425 16.65 -1.63 12.27
N LEU A 426 15.46 -2.20 12.46
CA LEU A 426 15.24 -3.62 12.69
C LEU A 426 14.64 -4.26 11.43
N VAL A 427 14.99 -5.52 11.16
CA VAL A 427 14.40 -6.29 10.04
C VAL A 427 13.89 -7.64 10.52
N TYR A 428 12.78 -8.07 9.94
CA TYR A 428 12.15 -9.36 10.21
C TYR A 428 11.16 -9.71 9.08
N PRO A 429 10.75 -10.98 8.90
CA PRO A 429 9.70 -11.32 7.95
C PRO A 429 8.37 -10.71 8.40
N LEU A 430 7.59 -10.11 7.50
CA LEU A 430 6.29 -9.54 7.87
C LEU A 430 5.35 -10.60 8.46
N GLN A 431 5.48 -11.82 8.01
CA GLN A 431 4.79 -12.99 8.55
C GLN A 431 5.70 -14.22 8.49
N LYS A 432 5.54 -15.13 9.47
CA LYS A 432 6.42 -16.30 9.64
C LYS A 432 6.16 -17.40 8.61
N ARG A 433 4.98 -17.41 7.96
CA ARG A 433 4.54 -18.39 6.94
C ARG A 433 3.99 -17.70 5.70
N LEU A 434 3.82 -18.44 4.61
CA LEU A 434 3.21 -17.91 3.39
C LEU A 434 1.79 -17.44 3.63
N VAL A 435 1.28 -16.54 2.77
CA VAL A 435 -0.14 -16.19 2.75
C VAL A 435 -0.99 -17.45 2.62
N VAL A 436 -2.06 -17.50 3.40
CA VAL A 436 -2.91 -18.68 3.54
C VAL A 436 -3.75 -18.95 2.29
N PRO A 437 -4.18 -20.21 2.07
CA PRO A 437 -5.19 -20.57 1.07
C PRO A 437 -6.50 -19.79 1.28
N LEU A 438 -7.30 -19.64 0.22
CA LEU A 438 -8.60 -18.96 0.26
C LEU A 438 -9.62 -19.61 1.21
N THR A 439 -9.41 -20.87 1.56
CA THR A 439 -10.24 -21.61 2.51
C THR A 439 -10.03 -21.19 3.97
N GLU A 440 -8.96 -20.46 4.26
CA GLU A 440 -8.66 -19.95 5.60
C GLU A 440 -9.15 -18.52 5.76
N LEU A 441 -9.93 -18.27 6.81
CA LEU A 441 -10.53 -16.95 7.09
C LEU A 441 -9.55 -15.96 7.74
N ASN A 442 -8.43 -16.45 8.32
CA ASN A 442 -7.48 -15.65 9.05
C ASN A 442 -6.04 -15.99 8.67
N GLN A 443 -5.23 -14.97 8.47
CA GLN A 443 -3.78 -15.12 8.31
C GLN A 443 -3.14 -15.33 9.69
N ALA A 444 -2.55 -16.49 9.92
CA ALA A 444 -1.76 -16.79 11.10
C ALA A 444 -0.33 -16.22 11.01
N ASP A 445 0.38 -16.20 12.14
CA ASP A 445 1.82 -15.92 12.25
C ASP A 445 2.25 -14.57 11.68
N ARG A 446 1.43 -13.52 11.90
CA ARG A 446 1.71 -12.13 11.47
C ARG A 446 2.59 -11.41 12.49
N ASN A 447 3.60 -10.71 12.02
CA ASN A 447 4.54 -9.93 12.82
C ASN A 447 4.26 -8.42 12.87
N GLY A 448 3.30 -7.93 12.10
CA GLY A 448 3.07 -6.50 11.94
C GLY A 448 2.60 -5.74 13.17
N ILE A 449 2.19 -6.40 14.23
CA ILE A 449 1.66 -5.79 15.47
C ILE A 449 2.68 -4.86 16.16
N LEU A 450 3.98 -5.15 16.05
CA LEU A 450 5.02 -4.36 16.73
C LEU A 450 5.00 -2.88 16.29
N ALA A 451 5.01 -2.60 15.00
CA ALA A 451 4.91 -1.24 14.48
C ALA A 451 3.57 -0.57 14.84
N SER A 452 2.49 -1.37 14.91
CA SER A 452 1.14 -0.93 15.22
C SER A 452 1.03 -0.40 16.66
N VAL A 453 1.32 -1.23 17.66
CA VAL A 453 1.15 -0.88 19.08
C VAL A 453 2.18 0.15 19.56
N THR A 454 3.32 0.27 18.86
CA THR A 454 4.31 1.29 19.14
C THR A 454 4.03 2.61 18.41
N GLY A 455 3.29 2.58 17.29
CA GLY A 455 3.09 3.75 16.43
C GLY A 455 4.34 4.12 15.63
N PHE A 456 5.33 3.22 15.52
CA PHE A 456 6.58 3.45 14.82
C PHE A 456 6.47 3.16 13.33
N PRO A 457 7.32 3.77 12.49
CA PRO A 457 7.28 3.57 11.06
C PRO A 457 7.89 2.23 10.66
N ALA A 458 7.31 1.61 9.63
CA ALA A 458 7.86 0.43 8.99
C ALA A 458 7.61 0.46 7.49
N ILE A 459 8.59 -0.03 6.73
CA ILE A 459 8.50 -0.22 5.28
C ILE A 459 8.64 -1.70 4.98
N THR A 460 7.64 -2.27 4.28
CA THR A 460 7.76 -3.61 3.71
C THR A 460 8.34 -3.53 2.31
N VAL A 461 9.31 -4.40 2.01
CA VAL A 461 9.91 -4.56 0.68
C VAL A 461 9.88 -6.02 0.27
N PRO A 462 9.87 -6.35 -1.05
CA PRO A 462 9.98 -7.73 -1.51
C PRO A 462 11.31 -8.36 -1.05
N ALA A 463 11.24 -9.44 -0.28
CA ALA A 463 12.43 -10.21 0.16
C ALA A 463 12.76 -11.37 -0.79
N GLY A 464 11.83 -11.75 -1.66
CA GLY A 464 11.93 -12.85 -2.59
C GLY A 464 10.62 -13.61 -2.75
N PHE A 465 10.73 -14.81 -3.25
CA PHE A 465 9.61 -15.71 -3.52
C PHE A 465 9.89 -17.08 -2.90
N SER A 466 8.83 -17.78 -2.52
CA SER A 466 8.89 -19.20 -2.17
C SER A 466 9.41 -20.05 -3.34
N ALA A 467 9.63 -21.33 -3.12
CA ALA A 467 9.89 -22.25 -4.22
C ALA A 467 8.72 -22.24 -5.23
N PRO A 468 9.00 -22.31 -6.55
CA PRO A 468 7.96 -22.43 -7.56
C PRO A 468 7.11 -23.69 -7.37
N SER A 469 5.81 -23.58 -7.67
CA SER A 469 4.88 -24.71 -7.68
C SER A 469 3.93 -24.60 -8.88
N ALA A 470 3.10 -25.63 -9.11
CA ALA A 470 2.10 -25.59 -10.16
C ALA A 470 1.07 -24.45 -9.94
N GLU A 471 0.73 -24.14 -8.69
CA GLU A 471 -0.21 -23.06 -8.34
C GLU A 471 0.46 -21.68 -8.32
N ALA A 472 1.77 -21.62 -8.12
CA ALA A 472 2.58 -20.40 -8.06
C ALA A 472 3.87 -20.56 -8.86
N PRO A 473 3.84 -20.42 -10.19
CA PRO A 473 5.01 -20.70 -11.06
C PRO A 473 6.22 -19.80 -10.78
N LEU A 474 6.02 -18.62 -10.22
CA LEU A 474 7.08 -17.71 -9.76
C LEU A 474 7.43 -17.92 -8.27
N GLY A 475 6.66 -18.76 -7.56
CA GLY A 475 6.61 -18.79 -6.11
C GLY A 475 5.63 -17.77 -5.54
N VAL A 476 5.32 -17.90 -4.25
CA VAL A 476 4.50 -16.94 -3.48
C VAL A 476 5.41 -15.83 -2.96
N PRO A 477 5.06 -14.54 -3.14
CA PRO A 477 5.87 -13.44 -2.65
C PRO A 477 6.03 -13.44 -1.13
N ILE A 478 7.21 -13.06 -0.65
CA ILE A 478 7.55 -12.90 0.76
C ILE A 478 8.14 -11.51 0.96
N GLY A 479 7.63 -10.77 1.96
CA GLY A 479 8.09 -9.44 2.29
C GLY A 479 8.87 -9.39 3.59
N MET A 480 9.84 -8.48 3.64
CA MET A 480 10.61 -8.11 4.81
C MET A 480 10.17 -6.74 5.31
N ASP A 481 9.83 -6.63 6.60
CA ASP A 481 9.65 -5.35 7.27
C ASP A 481 11.00 -4.76 7.67
N ILE A 482 11.13 -3.46 7.45
CA ILE A 482 12.23 -2.61 7.92
C ILE A 482 11.60 -1.57 8.85
N LEU A 483 11.81 -1.73 10.17
CA LEU A 483 11.19 -0.92 11.22
C LEU A 483 12.21 0.05 11.81
N GLY A 484 11.82 1.30 12.03
CA GLY A 484 12.69 2.34 12.56
C GLY A 484 12.14 3.07 13.79
N ARG A 485 12.90 4.05 14.27
CA ARG A 485 12.45 4.98 15.30
C ARG A 485 11.36 5.92 14.78
N PRO A 486 10.57 6.55 15.63
CA PRO A 486 9.64 7.60 15.19
C PRO A 486 10.36 8.65 14.32
N TRP A 487 9.69 9.09 13.27
CA TRP A 487 10.17 10.12 12.32
C TRP A 487 11.41 9.73 11.50
N SER A 488 11.73 8.43 11.45
CA SER A 488 12.88 7.94 10.67
C SER A 488 12.52 7.43 9.27
N GLU A 489 11.35 7.78 8.72
CA GLU A 489 10.90 7.33 7.39
C GLU A 489 11.94 7.59 6.31
N GLY A 490 12.63 8.74 6.34
CA GLY A 490 13.72 9.04 5.41
C GLY A 490 14.84 8.02 5.47
N ARG A 491 15.28 7.64 6.69
CA ARG A 491 16.29 6.58 6.88
C ARG A 491 15.79 5.23 6.38
N LEU A 492 14.54 4.89 6.66
CA LEU A 492 13.95 3.63 6.20
C LEU A 492 13.84 3.60 4.67
N ILE A 493 13.44 4.69 4.02
CA ILE A 493 13.41 4.84 2.56
C ILE A 493 14.83 4.63 1.98
N GLN A 494 15.86 5.22 2.59
CA GLN A 494 17.25 5.06 2.15
C GLN A 494 17.69 3.59 2.21
N ILE A 495 17.40 2.88 3.32
CA ILE A 495 17.71 1.46 3.51
C ILE A 495 16.92 0.61 2.51
N ALA A 496 15.60 0.83 2.40
CA ALA A 496 14.72 0.10 1.49
C ALA A 496 15.13 0.29 0.02
N TYR A 497 15.45 1.51 -0.39
CA TYR A 497 15.93 1.79 -1.75
C TYR A 497 17.29 1.13 -2.02
N GLY A 498 18.22 1.19 -1.06
CA GLY A 498 19.50 0.49 -1.19
C GLY A 498 19.34 -1.02 -1.34
N PHE A 499 18.38 -1.62 -0.63
CA PHE A 499 18.04 -3.03 -0.74
C PHE A 499 17.37 -3.37 -2.09
N GLU A 500 16.40 -2.57 -2.51
CA GLU A 500 15.71 -2.71 -3.80
C GLU A 500 16.73 -2.70 -4.96
N GLN A 501 17.66 -1.73 -4.98
CA GLN A 501 18.69 -1.61 -6.02
C GLN A 501 19.72 -2.74 -5.99
N ALA A 502 19.95 -3.35 -4.85
CA ALA A 502 20.88 -4.48 -4.71
C ALA A 502 20.27 -5.82 -5.13
N THR A 503 18.93 -5.94 -5.13
CA THR A 503 18.26 -7.24 -5.26
C THR A 503 17.33 -7.35 -6.45
N HIS A 504 16.56 -6.30 -6.76
CA HIS A 504 15.52 -6.31 -7.79
C HIS A 504 14.60 -7.54 -7.70
N TYR A 505 14.19 -7.90 -6.49
CA TYR A 505 13.40 -9.11 -6.24
C TYR A 505 11.99 -9.07 -6.79
N ARG A 506 11.42 -7.87 -7.04
CA ARG A 506 10.10 -7.80 -7.66
C ARG A 506 10.12 -8.41 -9.06
N LYS A 507 9.05 -9.17 -9.36
CA LYS A 507 8.70 -9.68 -10.70
C LYS A 507 7.19 -9.45 -10.91
N PRO A 508 6.73 -9.06 -12.10
CA PRO A 508 5.30 -8.96 -12.38
C PRO A 508 4.63 -10.34 -12.33
N PRO A 509 3.36 -10.41 -11.90
CA PRO A 509 2.62 -11.68 -11.86
C PRO A 509 2.29 -12.18 -13.28
N GLY A 510 2.42 -13.50 -13.49
CA GLY A 510 2.11 -14.13 -14.78
C GLY A 510 0.62 -14.18 -15.12
N SER A 511 -0.27 -14.02 -14.13
CA SER A 511 -1.72 -14.02 -14.34
C SER A 511 -2.27 -12.77 -15.04
N ALA A 512 -1.50 -11.68 -15.08
CA ALA A 512 -1.87 -10.40 -15.71
C ALA A 512 -0.80 -9.95 -16.72
N PRO A 513 -0.58 -10.71 -17.80
CA PRO A 513 0.45 -10.41 -18.81
C PRO A 513 0.19 -9.06 -19.52
N PRO A 514 1.14 -8.57 -20.33
CA PRO A 514 0.87 -7.44 -21.22
C PRO A 514 -0.33 -7.71 -22.13
N LEU A 515 -1.18 -6.68 -22.32
CA LEU A 515 -2.24 -6.78 -23.31
C LEU A 515 -1.64 -6.72 -24.71
N GLU A 516 -2.15 -7.58 -25.61
CA GLU A 516 -1.80 -7.48 -27.02
C GLU A 516 -2.28 -6.13 -27.55
N THR A 517 -1.37 -5.34 -28.10
CA THR A 517 -1.74 -4.11 -28.82
C THR A 517 -2.60 -4.50 -30.02
N LYS A 518 -3.90 -4.17 -29.97
CA LYS A 518 -4.72 -4.23 -31.20
C LYS A 518 -4.02 -3.35 -32.25
N LYS A 519 -3.53 -4.00 -33.32
CA LYS A 519 -2.93 -3.34 -34.49
C LYS A 519 -3.93 -2.43 -35.18
#